data_2280169a6e53791531a3c9637cbf4c9f
#
_entry.id   2280169a6e53791531a3c9637cbf4c9f
#
_cell.length_a   1.000
_cell.length_b   1.000
_cell.length_c   1.000
_cell.angle_alpha   90.00
_cell.angle_beta   90.00
_cell.angle_gamma   90.00
#
_symmetry.space_group_name_H-M   'P 1'
#
loop_
_entity.id
_entity.type
_entity.pdbx_description
1 polymer ?
#
loop_
_entity_poly.entity_id
_entity_poly.type
_entity_poly.pdbx_seq_one_letter_code
_entity_poly.pdbx_strand_id
1 'polypeptide(L)'
;MRKGKEDNITEILKLIAPGTPIRDGLENILRARTGALLLITDNNEVLKEVVDGGFTINEEYTSSKLYELAKMDGAIVLSGDLKRILYANAQLIPSHEITTLETGTRHRTAERTAKQTGELVISISQRRSIITIFKGNDRYILENTEAVLNKANQAIQTLEKYKKVFDNKLNILNEIGRAHV
;
A
#
# COMPACT_ATOMS: atom_id res chain seq x y z
N MET A 1 2.62 15.90 -20.11
CA MET A 1 1.63 15.11 -19.35
C MET A 1 2.18 13.88 -18.59
N ARG A 2 3.32 13.23 -18.94
CA ARG A 2 3.89 12.12 -18.17
C ARG A 2 4.58 12.53 -16.86
N LYS A 3 5.27 13.67 -16.83
CA LYS A 3 6.05 14.14 -15.67
C LYS A 3 5.18 14.41 -14.42
N GLY A 4 4.00 15.02 -14.55
CA GLY A 4 3.11 15.28 -13.41
C GLY A 4 2.44 14.03 -12.80
N LYS A 5 2.36 12.93 -13.55
CA LYS A 5 1.86 11.65 -13.02
C LYS A 5 2.93 10.92 -12.18
N GLU A 6 4.18 10.95 -12.61
CA GLU A 6 5.30 10.32 -11.90
C GLU A 6 5.59 11.05 -10.57
N ASP A 7 5.45 12.37 -10.53
CA ASP A 7 5.63 13.16 -9.31
C ASP A 7 4.55 12.84 -8.26
N ASN A 8 3.28 12.74 -8.68
CA ASN A 8 2.15 12.43 -7.78
C ASN A 8 2.25 11.02 -7.17
N ILE A 9 2.68 10.03 -7.95
CA ILE A 9 2.90 8.64 -7.49
C ILE A 9 4.03 8.59 -6.46
N THR A 10 5.12 9.28 -6.76
CA THR A 10 6.31 9.29 -5.88
C THR A 10 5.98 9.88 -4.52
N GLU A 11 5.15 10.91 -4.46
CA GLU A 11 4.67 11.49 -3.19
C GLU A 11 3.80 10.50 -2.41
N ILE A 12 2.85 9.84 -3.06
CA ILE A 12 2.00 8.82 -2.42
C ILE A 12 2.85 7.68 -1.88
N LEU A 13 3.80 7.18 -2.66
CA LEU A 13 4.68 6.09 -2.24
C LEU A 13 5.58 6.49 -1.06
N LYS A 14 6.01 7.76 -0.99
CA LYS A 14 6.74 8.28 0.17
C LYS A 14 5.87 8.32 1.43
N LEU A 15 4.60 8.72 1.32
CA LEU A 15 3.66 8.75 2.44
C LEU A 15 3.43 7.35 3.03
N ILE A 16 3.42 6.32 2.16
CA ILE A 16 3.11 4.92 2.53
C ILE A 16 4.38 4.04 2.50
N ALA A 17 5.55 4.65 2.54
CA ALA A 17 6.82 3.93 2.54
C ALA A 17 6.96 3.03 3.78
N PRO A 18 7.74 1.94 3.70
CA PRO A 18 8.09 1.14 4.87
C PRO A 18 8.70 2.01 5.98
N GLY A 19 8.25 1.79 7.23
CA GLY A 19 8.66 2.57 8.39
C GLY A 19 7.80 3.82 8.66
N THR A 20 6.81 4.13 7.83
CA THR A 20 5.84 5.18 8.15
C THR A 20 4.72 4.64 9.05
N PRO A 21 4.15 5.45 9.97
CA PRO A 21 3.07 5.00 10.84
C PRO A 21 1.85 4.46 10.08
N ILE A 22 1.53 5.03 8.91
CA ILE A 22 0.42 4.53 8.08
C ILE A 22 0.74 3.15 7.53
N ARG A 23 1.97 2.91 7.04
CA ARG A 23 2.39 1.62 6.54
C ARG A 23 2.31 0.55 7.62
N ASP A 24 2.75 0.84 8.82
CA ASP A 24 2.67 -0.08 9.97
C ASP A 24 1.21 -0.44 10.28
N GLY A 25 0.31 0.54 10.26
CA GLY A 25 -1.12 0.30 10.45
C GLY A 25 -1.72 -0.62 9.37
N LEU A 26 -1.40 -0.36 8.10
CA LEU A 26 -1.86 -1.19 6.97
C LEU A 26 -1.32 -2.62 7.06
N GLU A 27 -0.06 -2.81 7.44
CA GLU A 27 0.55 -4.12 7.61
C GLU A 27 -0.04 -4.88 8.81
N ASN A 28 -0.37 -4.19 9.90
CA ASN A 28 -1.05 -4.82 11.05
C ASN A 28 -2.43 -5.36 10.65
N ILE A 29 -3.21 -4.61 9.86
CA ILE A 29 -4.48 -5.05 9.31
C ILE A 29 -4.28 -6.28 8.41
N LEU A 30 -3.25 -6.25 7.56
CA LEU A 30 -2.93 -7.34 6.65
C LEU A 30 -2.54 -8.63 7.41
N ARG A 31 -1.68 -8.52 8.44
CA ARG A 31 -1.25 -9.64 9.31
C ARG A 31 -2.42 -10.24 10.07
N ALA A 32 -3.36 -9.43 10.51
CA ALA A 32 -4.58 -9.88 11.18
C ALA A 32 -5.57 -10.56 10.23
N ARG A 33 -5.30 -10.57 8.92
CA ARG A 33 -6.18 -11.10 7.88
C ARG A 33 -7.57 -10.46 7.91
N THR A 34 -7.64 -9.18 8.27
CA THR A 34 -8.84 -8.36 8.14
C THR A 34 -8.78 -7.53 6.86
N GLY A 35 -9.93 -7.07 6.40
CA GLY A 35 -9.99 -6.14 5.27
C GLY A 35 -10.23 -4.73 5.77
N ALA A 36 -9.81 -3.73 5.00
CA ALA A 36 -10.12 -2.34 5.30
C ALA A 36 -10.37 -1.54 4.03
N LEU A 37 -11.08 -0.42 4.19
CA LEU A 37 -11.30 0.59 3.17
C LEU A 37 -10.99 1.95 3.80
N LEU A 38 -10.04 2.69 3.22
CA LEU A 38 -9.63 3.98 3.73
C LEU A 38 -9.77 5.04 2.63
N LEU A 39 -10.33 6.18 2.98
CA LEU A 39 -10.36 7.39 2.16
C LEU A 39 -9.45 8.42 2.83
N ILE A 40 -8.54 9.01 2.07
CA ILE A 40 -7.62 10.05 2.54
C ILE A 40 -7.98 11.34 1.83
N THR A 41 -8.50 12.33 2.58
CA THR A 41 -8.92 13.62 2.02
C THR A 41 -9.03 14.69 3.10
N ASP A 42 -8.74 15.93 2.73
CA ASP A 42 -9.07 17.14 3.52
C ASP A 42 -10.21 17.94 2.86
N ASN A 43 -10.77 17.43 1.75
CA ASN A 43 -11.80 18.14 1.00
C ASN A 43 -13.21 17.85 1.58
N ASN A 44 -13.78 18.88 2.20
CA ASN A 44 -15.13 18.80 2.77
C ASN A 44 -16.24 18.56 1.73
N GLU A 45 -16.05 18.94 0.48
CA GLU A 45 -17.02 18.68 -0.59
C GLU A 45 -17.03 17.19 -0.93
N VAL A 46 -15.85 16.57 -1.02
CA VAL A 46 -15.72 15.13 -1.20
C VAL A 46 -16.37 14.35 -0.05
N LEU A 47 -16.14 14.80 1.20
CA LEU A 47 -16.77 14.16 2.36
C LEU A 47 -18.30 14.20 2.27
N LYS A 48 -18.90 15.31 1.86
CA LYS A 48 -20.36 15.45 1.70
C LYS A 48 -20.90 14.64 0.52
N GLU A 49 -20.11 14.46 -0.52
CA GLU A 49 -20.54 13.80 -1.75
C GLU A 49 -20.53 12.28 -1.63
N VAL A 50 -19.46 11.72 -1.06
CA VAL A 50 -19.22 10.26 -1.11
C VAL A 50 -19.20 9.56 0.24
N VAL A 51 -19.27 10.29 1.36
CA VAL A 51 -19.25 9.70 2.71
C VAL A 51 -20.63 9.82 3.34
N ASP A 52 -21.22 8.68 3.71
CA ASP A 52 -22.51 8.60 4.38
C ASP A 52 -22.36 7.90 5.73
N GLY A 53 -23.03 8.43 6.75
CA GLY A 53 -23.04 7.86 8.09
C GLY A 53 -21.66 7.80 8.75
N GLY A 54 -21.51 6.86 9.68
CA GLY A 54 -20.28 6.65 10.42
C GLY A 54 -20.20 7.47 11.71
N PHE A 55 -19.09 7.25 12.43
CA PHE A 55 -18.79 7.95 13.69
C PHE A 55 -17.74 9.03 13.41
N THR A 56 -18.00 10.24 13.86
CA THR A 56 -16.98 11.29 13.90
C THR A 56 -16.00 10.97 15.01
N ILE A 57 -14.75 10.72 14.65
CA ILE A 57 -13.66 10.40 15.57
C ILE A 57 -12.84 11.65 15.87
N ASN A 58 -12.31 12.28 14.83
CA ASN A 58 -11.47 13.48 14.88
C ASN A 58 -10.29 13.38 15.89
N GLU A 59 -9.64 12.23 15.93
CA GLU A 59 -8.56 11.89 16.84
C GLU A 59 -7.22 11.82 16.11
N GLU A 60 -6.12 11.97 16.87
CA GLU A 60 -4.78 11.77 16.33
C GLU A 60 -4.60 10.34 15.83
N TYR A 61 -3.98 10.21 14.64
CA TYR A 61 -3.70 8.93 14.02
C TYR A 61 -2.65 8.15 14.82
N THR A 62 -2.94 6.89 15.06
CA THR A 62 -1.96 5.88 15.47
C THR A 62 -2.22 4.57 14.73
N SER A 63 -1.16 3.79 14.47
CA SER A 63 -1.28 2.48 13.81
C SER A 63 -2.21 1.53 14.57
N SER A 64 -2.22 1.61 15.92
CA SER A 64 -3.10 0.82 16.78
C SER A 64 -4.56 1.23 16.66
N LYS A 65 -4.86 2.55 16.65
CA LYS A 65 -6.23 3.04 16.45
C LYS A 65 -6.75 2.61 15.07
N LEU A 66 -5.95 2.78 14.02
CA LEU A 66 -6.34 2.33 12.69
C LEU A 66 -6.67 0.84 12.67
N TYR A 67 -5.81 0.01 13.28
CA TYR A 67 -6.02 -1.43 13.37
C TYR A 67 -7.33 -1.79 14.10
N GLU A 68 -7.62 -1.15 15.24
CA GLU A 68 -8.86 -1.40 15.98
C GLU A 68 -10.10 -0.98 15.19
N LEU A 69 -10.07 0.19 14.56
CA LEU A 69 -11.18 0.67 13.75
C LEU A 69 -11.41 -0.17 12.49
N ALA A 70 -10.36 -0.77 11.94
CA ALA A 70 -10.47 -1.66 10.78
C ALA A 70 -11.19 -2.99 11.06
N LYS A 71 -11.44 -3.32 12.33
CA LYS A 71 -12.28 -4.47 12.72
C LYS A 71 -13.77 -4.19 12.53
N MET A 72 -14.13 -2.91 12.47
CA MET A 72 -15.50 -2.50 12.17
C MET A 72 -15.76 -2.58 10.66
N ASP A 73 -17.01 -2.77 10.31
CA ASP A 73 -17.43 -2.63 8.91
C ASP A 73 -17.35 -1.17 8.46
N GLY A 74 -17.42 -0.95 7.14
CA GLY A 74 -17.37 0.38 6.56
C GLY A 74 -15.98 0.88 6.23
N ALA A 75 -15.89 2.17 5.98
CA ALA A 75 -14.66 2.87 5.65
C ALA A 75 -14.15 3.72 6.82
N ILE A 76 -12.85 3.93 6.84
CA ILE A 76 -12.16 4.86 7.72
C ILE A 76 -11.73 6.06 6.87
N VAL A 77 -12.02 7.26 7.33
CA VAL A 77 -11.60 8.49 6.66
C VAL A 77 -10.47 9.13 7.44
N LEU A 78 -9.35 9.37 6.75
CA LEU A 78 -8.16 10.00 7.30
C LEU A 78 -7.97 11.38 6.69
N SER A 79 -7.32 12.29 7.42
CA SER A 79 -6.87 13.58 6.90
C SER A 79 -5.83 13.40 5.79
N GLY A 80 -5.71 14.36 4.89
CA GLY A 80 -4.77 14.33 3.78
C GLY A 80 -3.31 14.23 4.20
N ASP A 81 -2.97 14.76 5.37
CA ASP A 81 -1.63 14.67 5.99
C ASP A 81 -1.40 13.37 6.78
N LEU A 82 -2.39 12.48 6.85
CA LEU A 82 -2.38 11.20 7.58
C LEU A 82 -2.16 11.33 9.09
N LYS A 83 -2.39 12.51 9.68
CA LYS A 83 -2.20 12.73 11.12
C LYS A 83 -3.45 12.55 11.95
N ARG A 84 -4.61 12.53 11.33
CA ARG A 84 -5.90 12.41 12.04
C ARG A 84 -6.80 11.35 11.41
N ILE A 85 -7.58 10.70 12.26
CA ILE A 85 -8.70 9.86 11.86
C ILE A 85 -9.95 10.71 11.99
N LEU A 86 -10.61 10.99 10.88
CA LEU A 86 -11.78 11.88 10.84
C LEU A 86 -13.07 11.11 11.13
N TYR A 87 -13.28 9.99 10.42
CA TYR A 87 -14.49 9.16 10.56
C TYR A 87 -14.11 7.69 10.58
N ALA A 88 -14.95 6.88 11.21
CA ALA A 88 -14.89 5.42 11.16
C ALA A 88 -16.30 4.84 10.97
N ASN A 89 -16.38 3.60 10.48
CA ASN A 89 -17.64 2.92 10.13
C ASN A 89 -18.50 3.75 9.16
N ALA A 90 -17.87 4.50 8.28
CA ALA A 90 -18.57 5.28 7.25
C ALA A 90 -18.86 4.42 6.03
N GLN A 91 -19.91 4.77 5.29
CA GLN A 91 -20.22 4.17 4.01
C GLN A 91 -19.72 5.08 2.88
N LEU A 92 -18.93 4.52 1.94
CA LEU A 92 -18.60 5.24 0.72
C LEU A 92 -19.63 4.92 -0.35
N ILE A 93 -20.24 5.97 -0.90
CA ILE A 93 -21.34 5.90 -1.88
C ILE A 93 -20.98 6.57 -3.22
N PRO A 94 -19.92 6.10 -3.92
CA PRO A 94 -19.57 6.63 -5.22
C PRO A 94 -20.65 6.28 -6.27
N SER A 95 -20.71 7.04 -7.36
CA SER A 95 -21.63 6.80 -8.46
C SER A 95 -21.47 5.38 -9.05
N HIS A 96 -22.60 4.71 -9.25
CA HIS A 96 -22.66 3.39 -9.85
C HIS A 96 -22.33 3.39 -11.35
N GLU A 97 -22.42 4.53 -12.01
CA GLU A 97 -22.11 4.70 -13.44
C GLU A 97 -20.61 4.56 -13.73
N ILE A 98 -19.77 4.78 -12.71
CA ILE A 98 -18.32 4.65 -12.87
C ILE A 98 -17.96 3.18 -13.04
N THR A 99 -17.37 2.87 -14.19
CA THR A 99 -16.94 1.50 -14.51
C THR A 99 -15.74 1.08 -13.68
N THR A 100 -15.73 -0.19 -13.28
CA THR A 100 -14.64 -0.79 -12.49
C THR A 100 -14.34 -2.19 -13.00
N LEU A 101 -13.08 -2.57 -12.98
CA LEU A 101 -12.61 -3.93 -13.30
C LEU A 101 -12.47 -4.80 -12.05
N GLU A 102 -12.61 -4.22 -10.85
CA GLU A 102 -12.48 -4.94 -9.60
C GLU A 102 -13.71 -5.80 -9.30
N THR A 103 -13.49 -6.97 -8.71
CA THR A 103 -14.55 -7.95 -8.40
C THR A 103 -15.04 -7.90 -6.95
N GLY A 104 -14.18 -7.48 -6.01
CA GLY A 104 -14.54 -7.39 -4.59
C GLY A 104 -15.25 -6.08 -4.25
N THR A 105 -16.27 -6.11 -3.38
CA THR A 105 -17.09 -4.93 -3.02
C THR A 105 -16.21 -3.75 -2.56
N ARG A 106 -15.29 -3.95 -1.60
CA ARG A 106 -14.40 -2.89 -1.11
C ARG A 106 -13.52 -2.31 -2.21
N HIS A 107 -12.95 -3.15 -3.07
CA HIS A 107 -12.09 -2.70 -4.18
C HIS A 107 -12.88 -1.94 -5.24
N ARG A 108 -14.09 -2.40 -5.57
CA ARG A 108 -14.99 -1.68 -6.49
C ARG A 108 -15.36 -0.31 -5.95
N THR A 109 -15.73 -0.23 -4.68
CA THR A 109 -16.04 1.04 -4.02
C THR A 109 -14.80 1.93 -3.99
N ALA A 110 -13.63 1.41 -3.62
CA ALA A 110 -12.38 2.15 -3.61
C ALA A 110 -12.02 2.74 -4.97
N GLU A 111 -12.07 1.92 -6.04
CA GLU A 111 -11.76 2.38 -7.39
C GLU A 111 -12.73 3.44 -7.88
N ARG A 112 -14.04 3.25 -7.65
CA ARG A 112 -15.07 4.23 -8.03
C ARG A 112 -14.90 5.55 -7.28
N THR A 113 -14.69 5.49 -5.95
CA THR A 113 -14.46 6.69 -5.14
C THR A 113 -13.23 7.44 -5.62
N ALA A 114 -12.11 6.75 -5.85
CA ALA A 114 -10.90 7.39 -6.35
C ALA A 114 -11.09 8.02 -7.73
N LYS A 115 -11.80 7.35 -8.65
CA LYS A 115 -12.11 7.89 -9.98
C LYS A 115 -13.02 9.11 -9.94
N GLN A 116 -14.02 9.11 -9.05
CA GLN A 116 -14.98 10.20 -8.91
C GLN A 116 -14.35 11.44 -8.29
N THR A 117 -13.62 11.26 -7.20
CA THR A 117 -13.14 12.36 -6.38
C THR A 117 -11.71 12.80 -6.71
N GLY A 118 -10.94 11.92 -7.36
CA GLY A 118 -9.51 12.13 -7.54
C GLY A 118 -8.69 11.93 -6.26
N GLU A 119 -9.32 11.54 -5.15
CA GLU A 119 -8.65 11.37 -3.85
C GLU A 119 -7.92 10.02 -3.72
N LEU A 120 -7.10 9.92 -2.71
CA LEU A 120 -6.36 8.71 -2.38
C LEU A 120 -7.25 7.74 -1.62
N VAL A 121 -7.45 6.55 -2.17
CA VAL A 121 -8.24 5.49 -1.53
C VAL A 121 -7.41 4.21 -1.43
N ILE A 122 -7.41 3.61 -0.24
CA ILE A 122 -6.67 2.37 0.03
C ILE A 122 -7.68 1.27 0.36
N SER A 123 -7.53 0.12 -0.28
CA SER A 123 -8.32 -1.07 0.00
C SER A 123 -7.43 -2.26 0.35
N ILE A 124 -7.72 -2.91 1.48
CA ILE A 124 -7.03 -4.12 1.92
C ILE A 124 -7.95 -5.32 1.68
N SER A 125 -7.45 -6.30 0.93
CA SER A 125 -8.16 -7.54 0.67
C SER A 125 -7.80 -8.60 1.69
N GLN A 126 -8.79 -9.01 2.48
CA GLN A 126 -8.66 -10.13 3.40
C GLN A 126 -8.30 -11.45 2.67
N ARG A 127 -8.95 -11.73 1.54
CA ARG A 127 -8.75 -13.00 0.80
C ARG A 127 -7.41 -13.08 0.09
N ARG A 128 -6.97 -11.96 -0.53
CA ARG A 128 -5.76 -11.93 -1.35
C ARG A 128 -4.53 -11.52 -0.55
N SER A 129 -4.71 -11.04 0.69
CA SER A 129 -3.64 -10.46 1.52
C SER A 129 -2.82 -9.41 0.76
N ILE A 130 -3.52 -8.50 0.07
CA ILE A 130 -2.92 -7.41 -0.69
C ILE A 130 -3.47 -6.06 -0.26
N ILE A 131 -2.63 -5.05 -0.32
CA ILE A 131 -2.99 -3.65 -0.17
C ILE A 131 -3.00 -3.03 -1.56
N THR A 132 -4.12 -2.46 -1.94
CA THR A 132 -4.28 -1.77 -3.23
C THR A 132 -4.56 -0.29 -2.99
N ILE A 133 -3.84 0.55 -3.68
CA ILE A 133 -3.96 2.01 -3.65
C ILE A 133 -4.62 2.45 -4.95
N PHE A 134 -5.59 3.35 -4.83
CA PHE A 134 -6.27 3.99 -5.95
C PHE A 134 -6.11 5.50 -5.83
N LYS A 135 -5.76 6.17 -6.91
CA LYS A 135 -5.70 7.63 -7.01
C LYS A 135 -6.16 8.06 -8.40
N GLY A 136 -7.34 8.68 -8.48
CA GLY A 136 -7.96 8.92 -9.77
C GLY A 136 -8.15 7.63 -10.58
N ASN A 137 -7.56 7.57 -11.77
CA ASN A 137 -7.59 6.37 -12.63
C ASN A 137 -6.42 5.40 -12.40
N ASP A 138 -5.50 5.75 -11.50
CA ASP A 138 -4.30 4.97 -11.28
C ASP A 138 -4.50 3.96 -10.14
N ARG A 139 -3.94 2.77 -10.31
CA ARG A 139 -4.04 1.65 -9.35
C ARG A 139 -2.67 1.07 -9.09
N TYR A 140 -2.32 0.91 -7.81
CA TYR A 140 -1.06 0.33 -7.37
C TYR A 140 -1.30 -0.77 -6.35
N ILE A 141 -0.55 -1.86 -6.45
CA ILE A 141 -0.54 -2.92 -5.45
C ILE A 141 0.75 -2.78 -4.66
N LEU A 142 0.63 -2.63 -3.34
CA LEU A 142 1.78 -2.67 -2.45
C LEU A 142 2.18 -4.12 -2.19
N GLU A 143 3.41 -4.45 -2.48
CA GLU A 143 3.99 -5.72 -2.07
C GLU A 143 4.23 -5.73 -0.55
N ASN A 144 4.11 -6.92 0.03
CA ASN A 144 4.42 -7.11 1.45
C ASN A 144 5.92 -6.91 1.66
N THR A 145 6.28 -6.07 2.65
CA THR A 145 7.68 -5.74 2.98
C THR A 145 8.50 -6.98 3.29
N GLU A 146 7.95 -7.95 4.03
CA GLU A 146 8.62 -9.21 4.34
C GLU A 146 8.92 -10.05 3.08
N ALA A 147 7.98 -10.09 2.14
CA ALA A 147 8.18 -10.81 0.87
C ALA A 147 9.29 -10.16 0.03
N VAL A 148 9.35 -8.82 -0.01
CA VAL A 148 10.41 -8.08 -0.72
C VAL A 148 11.76 -8.31 -0.06
N LEU A 149 11.84 -8.23 1.27
CA LEU A 149 13.07 -8.50 2.03
C LEU A 149 13.56 -9.94 1.83
N ASN A 150 12.66 -10.93 1.84
CA ASN A 150 13.01 -12.32 1.59
C ASN A 150 13.56 -12.52 0.18
N LYS A 151 12.96 -11.91 -0.84
CA LYS A 151 13.49 -11.92 -2.22
C LYS A 151 14.89 -11.30 -2.29
N ALA A 152 15.10 -10.16 -1.62
CA ALA A 152 16.40 -9.49 -1.56
C ALA A 152 17.47 -10.36 -0.89
N ASN A 153 17.15 -10.96 0.26
CA ASN A 153 18.06 -11.87 0.97
C ASN A 153 18.43 -13.10 0.14
N GLN A 154 17.46 -13.70 -0.58
CA GLN A 154 17.74 -14.82 -1.49
C GLN A 154 18.66 -14.41 -2.64
N ALA A 155 18.46 -13.21 -3.21
CA ALA A 155 19.33 -12.68 -4.25
C ALA A 155 20.78 -12.47 -3.75
N ILE A 156 20.93 -11.90 -2.54
CA ILE A 156 22.23 -11.70 -1.91
C ILE A 156 22.94 -13.05 -1.68
N GLN A 157 22.25 -14.02 -1.08
CA GLN A 157 22.83 -15.36 -0.85
C GLN A 157 23.24 -16.05 -2.15
N THR A 158 22.47 -15.87 -3.21
CA THR A 158 22.79 -16.41 -4.53
C THR A 158 24.05 -15.75 -5.09
N LEU A 159 24.17 -14.43 -4.96
CA LEU A 159 25.33 -13.65 -5.37
C LEU A 159 26.61 -14.09 -4.62
N GLU A 160 26.51 -14.27 -3.31
CA GLU A 160 27.63 -14.77 -2.47
C GLU A 160 28.10 -16.17 -2.92
N LYS A 161 27.17 -17.07 -3.25
CA LYS A 161 27.52 -18.38 -3.80
C LYS A 161 28.28 -18.26 -5.12
N TYR A 162 27.80 -17.45 -6.05
CA TYR A 162 28.47 -17.24 -7.33
C TYR A 162 29.84 -16.60 -7.14
N LYS A 163 29.96 -15.60 -6.26
CA LYS A 163 31.26 -14.99 -5.93
C LYS A 163 32.25 -16.05 -5.43
N LYS A 164 31.84 -16.89 -4.47
CA LYS A 164 32.69 -17.95 -3.92
C LYS A 164 33.16 -18.94 -5.01
N VAL A 165 32.26 -19.34 -5.90
CA VAL A 165 32.60 -20.23 -7.03
C VAL A 165 33.59 -19.53 -7.98
N PHE A 166 33.36 -18.26 -8.27
CA PHE A 166 34.25 -17.47 -9.12
C PHE A 166 35.66 -17.33 -8.52
N ASP A 167 35.75 -16.96 -7.23
CA ASP A 167 37.03 -16.82 -6.53
C ASP A 167 37.81 -18.16 -6.50
N ASN A 168 37.10 -19.28 -6.26
CA ASN A 168 37.71 -20.60 -6.32
C ASN A 168 38.26 -20.93 -7.72
N LYS A 169 37.50 -20.63 -8.79
CA LYS A 169 37.94 -20.86 -10.16
C LYS A 169 39.12 -20.00 -10.55
N LEU A 170 39.16 -18.75 -10.10
CA LEU A 170 40.31 -17.84 -10.31
C LEU A 170 41.56 -18.38 -9.59
N ASN A 171 41.44 -18.86 -8.35
CA ASN A 171 42.56 -19.45 -7.64
C ASN A 171 43.15 -20.68 -8.38
N ILE A 172 42.27 -21.58 -8.84
CA ILE A 172 42.69 -22.74 -9.65
C ILE A 172 43.42 -22.30 -10.92
N LEU A 173 42.89 -21.32 -11.64
CA LEU A 173 43.53 -20.79 -12.86
C LEU A 173 44.91 -20.17 -12.56
N ASN A 174 45.04 -19.44 -11.45
CA ASN A 174 46.33 -18.85 -11.01
C ASN A 174 47.34 -19.92 -10.62
N GLU A 175 46.91 -21.02 -9.98
CA GLU A 175 47.78 -22.14 -9.64
C GLU A 175 48.29 -22.87 -10.90
N ILE A 176 47.40 -23.12 -11.86
CA ILE A 176 47.77 -23.75 -13.15
C ILE A 176 48.72 -22.84 -13.92
N GLY A 177 48.49 -21.53 -13.97
CA GLY A 177 49.35 -20.57 -14.64
C GLY A 177 50.77 -20.50 -14.04
N ARG A 178 50.89 -20.69 -12.70
CA ARG A 178 52.22 -20.71 -12.02
C ARG A 178 52.97 -22.04 -12.19
N ALA A 179 52.28 -23.14 -12.45
CA ALA A 179 52.89 -24.44 -12.65
C ALA A 179 53.47 -24.65 -14.05
N HIS A 180 53.23 -23.71 -14.98
CA HIS A 180 53.65 -23.80 -16.37
C HIS A 180 54.74 -22.76 -16.73
N VAL A 181 55.33 -22.09 -15.72
CA VAL A 181 56.49 -21.21 -15.80
C VAL A 181 57.69 -21.87 -15.09
#